data_a140665c683ed624af6e1f0a653375b9
#
_entry.id   a140665c683ed624af6e1f0a653375b9
#
_cell.length_a   1.000
_cell.length_b   1.000
_cell.length_c   1.000
_cell.angle_alpha   90.00
_cell.angle_beta   90.00
_cell.angle_gamma   90.00
#
_symmetry.space_group_name_H-M   'P 1'
#
loop_
_entity.id
_entity.type
_entity.pdbx_description
1 polymer ?
#
loop_
_entity_poly.entity_id
_entity_poly.type
_entity_poly.pdbx_seq_one_letter_code
_entity_poly.pdbx_strand_id
1 'polypeptide(L)'
;MTGTRRACAALAAAALLVSASGCSYLEWKREKKELRRELQHDPRNLLLKREYALHDCFGVMGRIAVPADAPGPLLVAAFDHDSPRHERVGSRAAIAETGYFILLPGGDYDLALFADLNRDGFYDTDEVVGRTPPDSPVRVDAEESRDGLFVQAPTVAIDLHKPSTYEVAVHVKLVPRPFVVESVDDPFFDPKLGEIGVYQPSKFLARTQGWIFSIGAPDTSKVQVILVHGINGTPRDFRTLVPSLDPSRYQVWLFYYPSGLGLDQLGIILARAVDRIASERGSPERVALVAHSMGGLVARRALNELCREGKPHYLRVYVSIDTPYGGVESVSGAVKRGTELVPSWVDVAAGSPFLTRLHQTPLPKDLPFHLWFGWGQQSAYGPGFAGDGTITLPSQLDRRAQAEATSMSGWGDTHVGILSDPKALEALANLLDAATTGKP
;
A
#
# COMPACT_ATOMS: atom_id res chain seq x y z
N MET A 1 11.43 1.33 -43.32
CA MET A 1 10.77 0.18 -42.67
C MET A 1 11.18 -0.03 -41.19
N THR A 2 11.81 0.92 -40.55
CA THR A 2 12.32 0.81 -39.17
C THR A 2 11.45 1.52 -38.10
N GLY A 3 10.55 2.41 -38.53
CA GLY A 3 9.70 3.15 -37.58
C GLY A 3 8.47 2.38 -37.08
N THR A 4 7.85 1.59 -37.91
CA THR A 4 6.64 0.80 -37.60
C THR A 4 6.94 -0.39 -36.65
N ARG A 5 8.12 -1.01 -36.74
CA ARG A 5 8.53 -2.08 -35.80
C ARG A 5 8.84 -1.59 -34.38
N ARG A 6 9.36 -0.36 -34.24
CA ARG A 6 9.59 0.25 -32.92
C ARG A 6 8.30 0.69 -32.22
N ALA A 7 7.30 1.12 -32.98
CA ALA A 7 5.98 1.46 -32.44
C ALA A 7 5.20 0.20 -31.97
N CYS A 8 5.31 -0.91 -32.72
CA CYS A 8 4.71 -2.19 -32.32
C CYS A 8 5.40 -2.82 -31.09
N ALA A 9 6.73 -2.69 -30.94
CA ALA A 9 7.43 -3.21 -29.77
C ALA A 9 7.14 -2.41 -28.49
N ALA A 10 6.99 -1.08 -28.59
CA ALA A 10 6.60 -0.24 -27.46
C ALA A 10 5.13 -0.47 -27.02
N LEU A 11 4.25 -0.81 -27.99
CA LEU A 11 2.90 -1.27 -27.71
C LEU A 11 2.87 -2.68 -27.10
N ALA A 12 3.79 -3.56 -27.47
CA ALA A 12 3.87 -4.92 -26.93
C ALA A 12 4.41 -4.96 -25.49
N ALA A 13 5.30 -4.08 -25.10
CA ALA A 13 5.82 -4.02 -23.73
C ALA A 13 4.85 -3.34 -22.75
N ALA A 14 4.15 -2.29 -23.19
CA ALA A 14 2.95 -1.81 -22.51
C ALA A 14 1.86 -2.90 -22.50
N ALA A 15 1.80 -3.76 -23.53
CA ALA A 15 0.86 -4.87 -23.66
C ALA A 15 1.17 -6.06 -22.74
N LEU A 16 2.38 -6.28 -22.23
CA LEU A 16 2.66 -7.36 -21.27
C LEU A 16 2.32 -6.98 -19.82
N LEU A 17 2.43 -5.71 -19.47
CA LEU A 17 1.77 -5.15 -18.27
C LEU A 17 0.26 -4.95 -18.51
N VAL A 18 -0.21 -4.90 -19.75
CA VAL A 18 -1.59 -4.62 -20.19
C VAL A 18 -2.29 -5.87 -20.77
N SER A 19 -1.60 -6.95 -21.17
CA SER A 19 -2.23 -8.06 -21.90
C SER A 19 -3.08 -8.99 -21.05
N ALA A 20 -2.88 -9.02 -19.72
CA ALA A 20 -3.84 -9.63 -18.80
C ALA A 20 -4.95 -8.66 -18.37
N SER A 21 -4.75 -7.34 -18.52
CA SER A 21 -5.61 -6.28 -17.96
C SER A 21 -6.14 -5.27 -18.99
N GLY A 22 -6.05 -5.57 -20.29
CA GLY A 22 -6.51 -4.64 -21.34
C GLY A 22 -7.99 -4.26 -21.23
N CYS A 23 -8.84 -5.19 -20.81
CA CYS A 23 -10.26 -4.92 -20.56
C CYS A 23 -10.47 -4.01 -19.36
N SER A 24 -9.76 -4.26 -18.26
CA SER A 24 -9.87 -3.48 -17.03
C SER A 24 -9.32 -2.06 -17.17
N TYR A 25 -8.27 -1.86 -17.96
CA TYR A 25 -7.80 -0.51 -18.31
C TYR A 25 -8.84 0.28 -19.12
N LEU A 26 -9.49 -0.34 -20.09
CA LEU A 26 -10.54 0.30 -20.89
C LEU A 26 -11.79 0.58 -20.05
N GLU A 27 -12.15 -0.33 -19.15
CA GLU A 27 -13.24 -0.16 -18.20
C GLU A 27 -12.96 1.01 -17.26
N TRP A 28 -11.76 1.06 -16.67
CA TRP A 28 -11.30 2.18 -15.83
C TRP A 28 -11.38 3.51 -16.58
N LYS A 29 -10.93 3.58 -17.83
CA LYS A 29 -11.03 4.81 -18.64
C LYS A 29 -12.47 5.23 -18.88
N ARG A 30 -13.38 4.28 -19.09
CA ARG A 30 -14.81 4.55 -19.27
C ARG A 30 -15.42 5.08 -17.97
N GLU A 31 -15.20 4.39 -16.84
CA GLU A 31 -15.66 4.84 -15.52
C GLU A 31 -15.13 6.24 -15.19
N LYS A 32 -13.86 6.47 -15.42
CA LYS A 32 -13.24 7.78 -15.16
C LYS A 32 -13.85 8.89 -16.04
N LYS A 33 -14.22 8.58 -17.27
CA LYS A 33 -14.92 9.53 -18.15
C LYS A 33 -16.33 9.84 -17.65
N GLU A 34 -17.04 8.86 -17.14
CA GLU A 34 -18.37 9.00 -16.55
C GLU A 34 -18.29 9.87 -15.29
N LEU A 35 -17.43 9.52 -14.33
CA LEU A 35 -17.20 10.30 -13.12
C LEU A 35 -16.81 11.77 -13.42
N ARG A 36 -15.97 11.99 -14.45
CA ARG A 36 -15.63 13.36 -14.90
C ARG A 36 -16.86 14.15 -15.35
N ARG A 37 -17.78 13.51 -16.05
CA ARG A 37 -19.02 14.15 -16.49
C ARG A 37 -19.94 14.49 -15.30
N GLU A 38 -20.06 13.56 -14.35
CA GLU A 38 -20.82 13.78 -13.13
C GLU A 38 -20.22 14.92 -12.30
N LEU A 39 -18.90 14.97 -12.13
CA LEU A 39 -18.20 16.07 -11.47
C LEU A 39 -18.38 17.43 -12.17
N GLN A 40 -18.57 17.46 -13.50
CA GLN A 40 -18.90 18.72 -14.20
C GLN A 40 -20.28 19.25 -13.82
N HIS A 41 -21.23 18.37 -13.47
CA HIS A 41 -22.58 18.75 -13.03
C HIS A 41 -22.63 19.05 -11.52
N ASP A 42 -21.78 18.38 -10.73
CA ASP A 42 -21.69 18.57 -9.28
C ASP A 42 -20.22 18.69 -8.82
N PRO A 43 -19.56 19.85 -9.08
CA PRO A 43 -18.12 20.01 -8.81
C PRO A 43 -17.75 19.99 -7.32
N ARG A 44 -18.73 20.14 -6.42
CA ARG A 44 -18.49 20.14 -4.97
C ARG A 44 -18.64 18.77 -4.33
N ASN A 45 -19.17 17.78 -5.03
CA ASN A 45 -19.41 16.45 -4.51
C ASN A 45 -18.09 15.73 -4.16
N LEU A 46 -17.82 15.61 -2.88
CA LEU A 46 -16.58 15.01 -2.36
C LEU A 46 -16.52 13.51 -2.62
N LEU A 47 -17.66 12.80 -2.62
CA LEU A 47 -17.70 11.39 -2.98
C LEU A 47 -17.27 11.16 -4.42
N LEU A 48 -17.81 11.94 -5.36
CA LEU A 48 -17.41 11.87 -6.77
C LEU A 48 -15.95 12.27 -6.96
N LYS A 49 -15.44 13.28 -6.26
CA LYS A 49 -14.01 13.64 -6.27
C LYS A 49 -13.14 12.47 -5.81
N ARG A 50 -13.52 11.83 -4.72
CA ARG A 50 -12.79 10.66 -4.20
C ARG A 50 -12.76 9.52 -5.21
N GLU A 51 -13.90 9.15 -5.77
CA GLU A 51 -13.99 8.06 -6.73
C GLU A 51 -13.24 8.38 -8.05
N TYR A 52 -13.27 9.64 -8.47
CA TYR A 52 -12.57 10.08 -9.68
C TYR A 52 -11.05 10.11 -9.54
N ALA A 53 -10.56 10.61 -8.42
CA ALA A 53 -9.14 10.91 -8.23
C ALA A 53 -8.65 10.52 -6.84
N LEU A 54 -8.77 9.24 -6.47
CA LEU A 54 -8.35 8.73 -5.15
C LEU A 54 -6.85 9.02 -4.86
N HIS A 55 -6.03 9.17 -5.90
CA HIS A 55 -4.63 9.55 -5.77
C HIS A 55 -4.41 11.00 -5.33
N ASP A 56 -5.40 11.87 -5.52
CA ASP A 56 -5.36 13.26 -5.05
C ASP A 56 -5.97 13.38 -3.63
N CYS A 57 -6.28 12.24 -3.00
CA CYS A 57 -6.79 12.21 -1.64
C CYS A 57 -5.68 12.26 -0.62
N PHE A 58 -6.00 12.87 0.52
CA PHE A 58 -5.14 12.89 1.70
C PHE A 58 -5.44 11.68 2.59
N GLY A 59 -4.42 11.16 3.25
CA GLY A 59 -4.59 10.15 4.29
C GLY A 59 -5.01 10.81 5.60
N VAL A 60 -6.25 10.65 6.00
CA VAL A 60 -6.73 11.13 7.31
C VAL A 60 -6.55 10.04 8.35
N MET A 61 -5.77 10.34 9.38
CA MET A 61 -5.44 9.42 10.46
C MET A 61 -5.97 9.94 11.78
N GLY A 62 -6.54 9.07 12.60
CA GLY A 62 -6.96 9.39 13.95
C GLY A 62 -6.71 8.25 14.92
N ARG A 63 -6.53 8.59 16.18
CA ARG A 63 -6.47 7.63 17.28
C ARG A 63 -7.83 7.54 17.97
N ILE A 64 -8.17 6.35 18.40
CA ILE A 64 -9.39 6.09 19.16
C ILE A 64 -9.02 5.20 20.35
N ALA A 65 -9.40 5.61 21.55
CA ALA A 65 -9.38 4.73 22.71
C ALA A 65 -10.64 3.85 22.64
N VAL A 66 -10.52 2.64 22.12
CA VAL A 66 -11.64 1.71 22.07
C VAL A 66 -11.87 1.13 23.45
N PRO A 67 -13.07 1.29 24.06
CA PRO A 67 -13.39 0.68 25.33
C PRO A 67 -13.26 -0.85 25.28
N ALA A 68 -12.84 -1.47 26.40
CA ALA A 68 -12.63 -2.91 26.48
C ALA A 68 -13.93 -3.73 26.29
N ASP A 69 -15.08 -3.10 26.54
CA ASP A 69 -16.42 -3.68 26.41
C ASP A 69 -17.08 -3.40 25.04
N ALA A 70 -16.35 -2.82 24.09
CA ALA A 70 -16.86 -2.61 22.75
C ALA A 70 -17.28 -3.94 22.10
N PRO A 71 -18.49 -4.01 21.48
CA PRO A 71 -19.03 -5.26 20.96
C PRO A 71 -18.29 -5.78 19.74
N GLY A 72 -17.36 -5.00 19.20
CA GLY A 72 -16.57 -5.35 18.01
C GLY A 72 -15.71 -4.17 17.57
N PRO A 73 -15.16 -4.23 16.36
CA PRO A 73 -14.46 -3.09 15.79
C PRO A 73 -15.43 -1.92 15.62
N LEU A 74 -14.95 -0.70 15.86
CA LEU A 74 -15.72 0.50 15.58
C LEU A 74 -15.64 0.83 14.09
N LEU A 75 -16.70 1.43 13.55
CA LEU A 75 -16.69 2.05 12.23
C LEU A 75 -16.44 3.55 12.39
N VAL A 76 -15.41 4.07 11.71
CA VAL A 76 -15.25 5.51 11.51
C VAL A 76 -15.80 5.87 10.13
N ALA A 77 -16.69 6.83 10.06
CA ALA A 77 -17.20 7.37 8.81
C ALA A 77 -16.94 8.88 8.74
N ALA A 78 -16.58 9.33 7.55
CA ALA A 78 -16.38 10.74 7.21
C ALA A 78 -17.54 11.20 6.33
N PHE A 79 -18.17 12.30 6.73
CA PHE A 79 -19.29 12.92 6.05
C PHE A 79 -18.89 14.30 5.56
N ASP A 80 -19.40 14.70 4.41
CA ASP A 80 -19.22 16.04 3.86
C ASP A 80 -19.94 17.05 4.75
N HIS A 81 -19.16 17.94 5.41
CA HIS A 81 -19.68 18.95 6.32
C HIS A 81 -20.57 19.98 5.62
N ASP A 82 -20.21 20.37 4.40
CA ASP A 82 -20.92 21.40 3.64
C ASP A 82 -22.11 20.85 2.85
N SER A 83 -22.27 19.53 2.79
CA SER A 83 -23.38 18.92 2.06
C SER A 83 -24.66 18.98 2.87
N PRO A 84 -25.76 19.53 2.32
CA PRO A 84 -27.06 19.51 2.99
C PRO A 84 -27.62 18.10 3.20
N ARG A 85 -27.03 17.11 2.55
CA ARG A 85 -27.38 15.69 2.70
C ARG A 85 -26.40 14.93 3.61
N HIS A 86 -25.34 15.58 4.11
CA HIS A 86 -24.27 14.96 4.87
C HIS A 86 -23.81 13.63 4.25
N GLU A 87 -23.42 13.69 2.95
CA GLU A 87 -23.04 12.49 2.23
C GLU A 87 -21.81 11.82 2.84
N ARG A 88 -21.88 10.49 3.03
CA ARG A 88 -20.74 9.74 3.50
C ARG A 88 -19.69 9.61 2.39
N VAL A 89 -18.55 10.25 2.58
CA VAL A 89 -17.44 10.24 1.61
C VAL A 89 -16.52 9.04 1.81
N GLY A 90 -16.37 8.56 3.03
CA GLY A 90 -15.55 7.40 3.32
C GLY A 90 -15.90 6.76 4.65
N SER A 91 -15.56 5.49 4.81
CA SER A 91 -15.66 4.80 6.10
C SER A 91 -14.60 3.72 6.22
N ARG A 92 -14.20 3.41 7.45
CA ARG A 92 -13.17 2.43 7.75
C ARG A 92 -13.40 1.80 9.13
N ALA A 93 -13.06 0.52 9.25
CA ALA A 93 -12.96 -0.08 10.58
C ALA A 93 -11.84 0.61 11.37
N ALA A 94 -12.16 1.02 12.58
CA ALA A 94 -11.17 1.45 13.56
C ALA A 94 -10.88 0.28 14.50
N ILE A 95 -9.60 0.09 14.79
CA ILE A 95 -9.14 -1.01 15.61
C ILE A 95 -8.65 -0.45 16.91
N ALA A 96 -8.95 -1.15 18.00
CA ALA A 96 -8.40 -0.85 19.32
C ALA A 96 -6.88 -0.64 19.19
N GLU A 97 -6.36 0.36 19.88
CA GLU A 97 -4.93 0.70 19.96
C GLU A 97 -4.31 1.32 18.70
N THR A 98 -4.92 1.23 17.52
CA THR A 98 -4.30 1.61 16.26
C THR A 98 -4.95 2.77 15.53
N GLY A 99 -6.17 3.10 15.94
CA GLY A 99 -6.93 4.13 15.28
C GLY A 99 -7.45 3.73 13.88
N TYR A 100 -7.55 4.69 13.02
CA TYR A 100 -8.09 4.52 11.67
C TYR A 100 -7.26 5.30 10.64
N PHE A 101 -7.43 4.91 9.40
CA PHE A 101 -6.86 5.59 8.24
C PHE A 101 -7.90 5.62 7.11
N ILE A 102 -8.30 6.81 6.68
CA ILE A 102 -9.25 7.01 5.57
C ILE A 102 -8.61 7.90 4.51
N LEU A 103 -8.78 7.58 3.23
CA LEU A 103 -8.40 8.45 2.13
C LEU A 103 -9.58 9.35 1.78
N LEU A 104 -9.38 10.67 1.89
CA LEU A 104 -10.39 11.69 1.63
C LEU A 104 -9.83 12.78 0.69
N PRO A 105 -10.62 13.28 -0.27
CA PRO A 105 -10.27 14.47 -1.04
C PRO A 105 -10.21 15.71 -0.15
N GLY A 106 -9.63 16.80 -0.65
CA GLY A 106 -9.66 18.08 0.05
C GLY A 106 -11.10 18.56 0.29
N GLY A 107 -11.41 18.95 1.54
CA GLY A 107 -12.73 19.38 2.01
C GLY A 107 -12.83 19.39 3.52
N ASP A 108 -13.97 19.74 4.04
CA ASP A 108 -14.29 19.77 5.47
C ASP A 108 -15.20 18.59 5.83
N TYR A 109 -14.89 17.88 6.92
CA TYR A 109 -15.51 16.60 7.25
C TYR A 109 -15.97 16.52 8.70
N ASP A 110 -17.18 16.00 8.88
CA ASP A 110 -17.64 15.48 10.15
C ASP A 110 -17.23 14.01 10.27
N LEU A 111 -16.54 13.64 11.35
CA LEU A 111 -16.23 12.26 11.64
C LEU A 111 -17.20 11.72 12.68
N ALA A 112 -17.83 10.59 12.39
CA ALA A 112 -18.66 9.86 13.33
C ALA A 112 -18.13 8.44 13.53
N LEU A 113 -18.21 7.97 14.77
CA LEU A 113 -17.81 6.65 15.19
C LEU A 113 -19.06 5.87 15.58
N PHE A 114 -19.16 4.67 15.03
CA PHE A 114 -20.29 3.77 15.24
C PHE A 114 -19.80 2.49 15.92
N ALA A 115 -20.63 1.92 16.78
CA ALA A 115 -20.44 0.58 17.32
C ALA A 115 -21.68 -0.26 17.01
N ASP A 116 -21.48 -1.53 16.66
CA ASP A 116 -22.57 -2.50 16.47
C ASP A 116 -23.11 -2.90 17.85
N LEU A 117 -23.96 -2.06 18.43
CA LEU A 117 -24.48 -2.22 19.80
C LEU A 117 -25.52 -3.33 19.88
N ASN A 118 -26.32 -3.50 18.84
CA ASN A 118 -27.36 -4.52 18.75
C ASN A 118 -26.82 -5.89 18.29
N ARG A 119 -25.55 -5.95 17.81
CA ARG A 119 -24.83 -7.14 17.34
C ARG A 119 -25.48 -7.84 16.14
N ASP A 120 -26.07 -7.07 15.25
CA ASP A 120 -26.65 -7.59 14.01
C ASP A 120 -25.67 -7.62 12.82
N GLY A 121 -24.47 -7.10 13.00
CA GLY A 121 -23.39 -7.03 12.00
C GLY A 121 -23.49 -5.80 11.11
N PHE A 122 -24.37 -4.85 11.41
CA PHE A 122 -24.49 -3.58 10.74
C PHE A 122 -24.13 -2.43 11.69
N TYR A 123 -23.94 -1.27 11.13
CA TYR A 123 -23.69 0.00 11.84
C TYR A 123 -24.77 0.96 11.38
N ASP A 124 -25.66 1.31 12.29
CA ASP A 124 -26.85 2.10 11.99
C ASP A 124 -26.79 3.52 12.56
N THR A 125 -27.70 4.36 12.13
CA THR A 125 -27.77 5.77 12.49
C THR A 125 -27.92 6.05 13.97
N ASP A 126 -28.50 5.14 14.73
CA ASP A 126 -28.73 5.24 16.18
C ASP A 126 -27.60 4.61 17.02
N GLU A 127 -26.52 4.17 16.36
CA GLU A 127 -25.38 3.50 17.00
C GLU A 127 -24.12 4.39 17.00
N VAL A 128 -24.29 5.70 16.96
CA VAL A 128 -23.16 6.66 17.01
C VAL A 128 -22.68 6.79 18.45
N VAL A 129 -21.45 6.36 18.68
CA VAL A 129 -20.80 6.36 20.01
C VAL A 129 -19.80 7.51 20.20
N GLY A 130 -19.52 8.26 19.16
CA GLY A 130 -18.65 9.44 19.21
C GLY A 130 -18.66 10.20 17.89
N ARG A 131 -18.39 11.50 17.93
CA ARG A 131 -18.29 12.35 16.73
C ARG A 131 -17.43 13.59 16.99
N THR A 132 -16.93 14.20 15.91
CA THR A 132 -16.35 15.54 15.98
C THR A 132 -17.45 16.56 16.36
N PRO A 133 -17.09 17.66 17.06
CA PRO A 133 -18.06 18.72 17.34
C PRO A 133 -18.61 19.30 16.01
N PRO A 134 -19.93 19.57 15.94
CA PRO A 134 -20.55 20.10 14.72
C PRO A 134 -19.93 21.41 14.19
N ASP A 135 -19.42 22.24 15.12
CA ASP A 135 -18.81 23.55 14.78
C ASP A 135 -17.28 23.44 14.54
N SER A 136 -16.73 22.23 14.49
CA SER A 136 -15.29 22.00 14.34
C SER A 136 -15.02 20.80 13.42
N PRO A 137 -15.32 20.93 12.13
CA PRO A 137 -15.03 19.85 11.17
C PRO A 137 -13.54 19.61 11.02
N VAL A 138 -13.19 18.42 10.56
CA VAL A 138 -11.82 18.07 10.19
C VAL A 138 -11.53 18.63 8.81
N ARG A 139 -10.70 19.66 8.76
CA ARG A 139 -10.23 20.24 7.51
C ARG A 139 -9.16 19.38 6.87
N VAL A 140 -9.35 19.08 5.61
CA VAL A 140 -8.45 18.23 4.82
C VAL A 140 -7.99 19.02 3.61
N ASP A 141 -6.78 19.53 3.64
CA ASP A 141 -6.15 20.25 2.53
C ASP A 141 -4.62 20.17 2.62
N ALA A 142 -3.92 20.81 1.68
CA ALA A 142 -2.47 20.79 1.64
C ALA A 142 -1.82 21.58 2.79
N GLU A 143 -2.52 22.59 3.35
CA GLU A 143 -1.98 23.43 4.44
C GLU A 143 -2.05 22.68 5.78
N GLU A 144 -3.15 21.97 6.02
CA GLU A 144 -3.33 21.14 7.22
C GLU A 144 -2.61 19.78 7.12
N SER A 145 -2.19 19.41 5.91
CA SER A 145 -1.56 18.13 5.68
C SER A 145 -0.07 18.16 6.00
N ARG A 146 0.39 17.09 6.60
CA ARG A 146 1.82 16.81 6.70
C ARG A 146 2.34 16.29 5.35
N ASP A 147 3.38 16.96 4.83
CA ASP A 147 4.02 16.62 3.56
C ASP A 147 3.07 16.66 2.33
N GLY A 148 1.93 17.38 2.41
CA GLY A 148 0.94 17.41 1.35
C GLY A 148 0.16 16.10 1.18
N LEU A 149 0.22 15.16 2.13
CA LEU A 149 -0.34 13.82 1.97
C LEU A 149 -1.19 13.34 3.15
N PHE A 150 -0.94 13.80 4.37
CA PHE A 150 -1.59 13.26 5.56
C PHE A 150 -2.10 14.35 6.50
N VAL A 151 -3.33 14.18 6.98
CA VAL A 151 -3.96 15.04 7.98
C VAL A 151 -4.17 14.23 9.26
N GLN A 152 -3.77 14.81 10.40
CA GLN A 152 -4.02 14.24 11.70
C GLN A 152 -5.38 14.70 12.20
N ALA A 153 -6.35 13.81 12.25
CA ALA A 153 -7.66 14.11 12.82
C ALA A 153 -7.60 14.20 14.36
N PRO A 154 -8.46 15.01 14.98
CA PRO A 154 -8.57 15.09 16.44
C PRO A 154 -9.00 13.73 17.04
N THR A 155 -8.62 13.50 18.31
CA THR A 155 -9.12 12.36 19.05
C THR A 155 -10.58 12.57 19.38
N VAL A 156 -11.45 11.63 19.01
CA VAL A 156 -12.88 11.67 19.32
C VAL A 156 -13.15 10.86 20.57
N ALA A 157 -13.86 11.46 21.52
CA ALA A 157 -14.33 10.77 22.71
C ALA A 157 -15.42 9.78 22.37
N ILE A 158 -15.39 8.60 23.01
CA ILE A 158 -16.34 7.51 22.80
C ILE A 158 -17.13 7.25 24.07
N ASP A 159 -18.44 7.15 23.94
CA ASP A 159 -19.34 6.72 25.02
C ASP A 159 -20.29 5.63 24.47
N LEU A 160 -20.00 4.38 24.81
CA LEU A 160 -20.83 3.23 24.40
C LEU A 160 -22.19 3.18 25.12
N HIS A 161 -22.34 3.89 26.24
CA HIS A 161 -23.54 3.87 27.07
C HIS A 161 -24.51 5.01 26.74
N LYS A 162 -24.08 5.96 25.91
CA LYS A 162 -24.89 7.09 25.47
C LYS A 162 -24.79 7.28 23.95
N PRO A 163 -25.25 6.29 23.17
CA PRO A 163 -25.26 6.46 21.72
C PRO A 163 -26.13 7.67 21.35
N SER A 164 -25.73 8.34 20.28
CA SER A 164 -26.51 9.41 19.66
C SER A 164 -26.96 8.96 18.27
N THR A 165 -27.90 9.71 17.71
CA THR A 165 -28.27 9.51 16.30
C THR A 165 -27.45 10.42 15.40
N TYR A 166 -27.12 9.95 14.22
CA TYR A 166 -26.63 10.76 13.13
C TYR A 166 -27.74 10.97 12.08
N GLU A 167 -27.88 12.19 11.56
CA GLU A 167 -29.02 12.56 10.72
C GLU A 167 -29.06 11.88 9.35
N VAL A 168 -28.02 11.11 9.02
CA VAL A 168 -27.88 10.41 7.74
C VAL A 168 -27.99 8.93 7.93
N ALA A 169 -28.77 8.28 7.09
CA ALA A 169 -28.89 6.84 7.08
C ALA A 169 -27.54 6.18 6.78
N VAL A 170 -26.93 5.61 7.80
CA VAL A 170 -25.76 4.74 7.66
C VAL A 170 -26.26 3.34 7.97
N HIS A 171 -26.27 2.49 6.95
CA HIS A 171 -26.50 1.07 7.10
C HIS A 171 -25.33 0.38 6.42
N VAL A 172 -24.28 0.12 7.18
CA VAL A 172 -23.03 -0.43 6.67
C VAL A 172 -22.74 -1.74 7.33
N LYS A 173 -22.76 -2.79 6.53
CA LYS A 173 -22.23 -4.06 6.97
C LYS A 173 -20.70 -4.01 6.90
N LEU A 174 -20.06 -3.95 8.05
CA LEU A 174 -18.66 -4.30 8.16
C LEU A 174 -18.59 -5.79 8.48
N VAL A 175 -18.04 -6.55 7.55
CA VAL A 175 -17.54 -7.87 7.90
C VAL A 175 -16.17 -7.61 8.51
N PRO A 176 -15.99 -7.70 9.84
CA PRO A 176 -14.68 -7.53 10.43
C PRO A 176 -13.74 -8.55 9.78
N ARG A 177 -12.76 -8.07 9.03
CA ARG A 177 -11.73 -8.95 8.50
C ARG A 177 -10.70 -9.10 9.59
N PRO A 178 -10.43 -10.31 10.08
CA PRO A 178 -9.32 -10.49 11.00
C PRO A 178 -8.05 -10.04 10.30
N PHE A 179 -7.22 -9.26 10.99
CA PHE A 179 -5.85 -8.97 10.53
C PHE A 179 -5.00 -10.23 10.56
N VAL A 180 -5.54 -11.31 11.08
CA VAL A 180 -4.94 -12.62 11.19
C VAL A 180 -5.54 -13.51 10.12
N VAL A 181 -4.69 -14.05 9.27
CA VAL A 181 -5.03 -15.05 8.25
C VAL A 181 -4.23 -16.33 8.52
N GLU A 182 -4.71 -17.46 8.05
CA GLU A 182 -3.99 -18.71 8.24
C GLU A 182 -2.88 -18.91 7.21
N SER A 183 -3.07 -18.38 6.01
CA SER A 183 -2.10 -18.52 4.93
C SER A 183 -2.27 -17.45 3.84
N VAL A 184 -1.32 -17.39 2.92
CA VAL A 184 -1.41 -16.58 1.70
C VAL A 184 -2.43 -17.12 0.68
N ASP A 185 -2.94 -18.32 0.89
CA ASP A 185 -3.98 -18.94 0.05
C ASP A 185 -5.40 -18.54 0.46
N ASP A 186 -5.54 -17.74 1.52
CA ASP A 186 -6.84 -17.19 1.89
C ASP A 186 -7.54 -16.60 0.65
N PRO A 187 -8.82 -16.91 0.40
CA PRO A 187 -9.59 -16.37 -0.72
C PRO A 187 -9.59 -14.84 -0.78
N PHE A 188 -9.35 -14.19 0.33
CA PHE A 188 -9.19 -12.74 0.44
C PHE A 188 -8.03 -12.18 -0.40
N PHE A 189 -7.01 -12.99 -0.67
CA PHE A 189 -5.87 -12.64 -1.51
C PHE A 189 -6.02 -13.12 -2.96
N ASP A 190 -7.26 -13.23 -3.45
CA ASP A 190 -7.50 -13.60 -4.85
C ASP A 190 -6.73 -12.67 -5.81
N PRO A 191 -5.95 -13.19 -6.76
CA PRO A 191 -5.20 -12.39 -7.73
C PRO A 191 -6.05 -11.37 -8.51
N LYS A 192 -7.35 -11.63 -8.70
CA LYS A 192 -8.27 -10.66 -9.30
C LYS A 192 -8.38 -9.36 -8.51
N LEU A 193 -8.18 -9.41 -7.20
CA LEU A 193 -8.16 -8.21 -6.37
C LEU A 193 -6.90 -7.36 -6.60
N GLY A 194 -5.79 -7.96 -7.02
CA GLY A 194 -4.59 -7.22 -7.44
C GLY A 194 -4.90 -6.26 -8.58
N GLU A 195 -5.60 -6.75 -9.60
CA GLU A 195 -6.03 -5.93 -10.74
C GLU A 195 -7.02 -4.81 -10.33
N ILE A 196 -7.98 -5.13 -9.46
CA ILE A 196 -8.87 -4.13 -8.87
C ILE A 196 -8.05 -3.08 -8.10
N GLY A 197 -7.02 -3.49 -7.39
CA GLY A 197 -6.12 -2.58 -6.66
C GLY A 197 -5.34 -1.63 -7.57
N VAL A 198 -5.09 -1.99 -8.82
CA VAL A 198 -4.46 -1.09 -9.81
C VAL A 198 -5.45 -0.03 -10.30
N TYR A 199 -6.62 -0.44 -10.75
CA TYR A 199 -7.52 0.44 -11.51
C TYR A 199 -8.67 1.02 -10.70
N GLN A 200 -9.08 0.36 -9.63
CA GLN A 200 -10.25 0.70 -8.81
C GLN A 200 -9.90 0.66 -7.30
N PRO A 201 -8.94 1.52 -6.85
CA PRO A 201 -8.47 1.48 -5.47
C PRO A 201 -9.56 1.61 -4.43
N SER A 202 -10.61 2.42 -4.68
CA SER A 202 -11.76 2.56 -3.78
C SER A 202 -12.50 1.23 -3.57
N LYS A 203 -12.74 0.49 -4.66
CA LYS A 203 -13.37 -0.83 -4.60
C LYS A 203 -12.47 -1.86 -3.91
N PHE A 204 -11.16 -1.80 -4.15
CA PHE A 204 -10.19 -2.62 -3.43
C PHE A 204 -10.27 -2.37 -1.92
N LEU A 205 -10.17 -1.09 -1.51
CA LEU A 205 -10.21 -0.70 -0.11
C LEU A 205 -11.54 -1.07 0.56
N ALA A 206 -12.65 -0.93 -0.13
CA ALA A 206 -13.96 -1.34 0.39
C ALA A 206 -14.03 -2.86 0.66
N ARG A 207 -13.32 -3.67 -0.13
CA ARG A 207 -13.30 -5.13 0.02
C ARG A 207 -12.27 -5.61 1.03
N THR A 208 -11.09 -5.00 1.05
CA THR A 208 -9.96 -5.48 1.85
C THR A 208 -9.91 -4.93 3.27
N GLN A 209 -10.46 -3.75 3.52
CA GLN A 209 -10.57 -3.08 4.82
C GLN A 209 -9.27 -2.94 5.64
N GLY A 210 -8.16 -3.48 5.18
CA GLY A 210 -6.88 -3.47 5.88
C GLY A 210 -5.69 -3.24 4.95
N TRP A 211 -4.53 -2.99 5.55
CA TRP A 211 -3.26 -2.77 4.85
C TRP A 211 -2.20 -3.78 5.24
N ILE A 212 -2.32 -4.37 6.43
CA ILE A 212 -1.33 -5.30 6.97
C ILE A 212 -2.02 -6.48 7.62
N PHE A 213 -1.59 -7.68 7.29
CA PHE A 213 -2.18 -8.94 7.76
C PHE A 213 -1.09 -9.81 8.37
N SER A 214 -1.38 -10.43 9.49
CA SER A 214 -0.52 -11.40 10.18
C SER A 214 -0.86 -12.82 9.72
N ILE A 215 0.12 -13.62 9.41
CA ILE A 215 -0.06 -15.07 9.28
C ILE A 215 0.00 -15.69 10.68
N GLY A 216 -1.12 -16.26 11.10
CA GLY A 216 -1.30 -16.73 12.47
C GLY A 216 -1.38 -15.60 13.49
N ALA A 217 -1.64 -15.97 14.75
CA ALA A 217 -1.69 -15.01 15.83
C ALA A 217 -0.34 -14.30 16.00
N PRO A 218 -0.33 -12.97 16.10
CA PRO A 218 0.91 -12.22 16.23
C PRO A 218 1.72 -12.61 17.46
N ASP A 219 3.00 -12.92 17.27
CA ASP A 219 3.94 -13.30 18.31
C ASP A 219 5.12 -12.32 18.31
N THR A 220 5.21 -11.53 19.37
CA THR A 220 6.24 -10.50 19.54
C THR A 220 7.61 -11.04 19.88
N SER A 221 7.71 -12.28 20.29
CA SER A 221 8.99 -12.94 20.60
C SER A 221 9.78 -13.30 19.35
N LYS A 222 9.07 -13.38 18.19
CA LYS A 222 9.66 -13.73 16.89
C LYS A 222 10.16 -12.50 16.14
N VAL A 223 10.99 -12.74 15.14
CA VAL A 223 11.38 -11.72 14.16
C VAL A 223 10.20 -11.41 13.26
N GLN A 224 9.89 -10.14 13.09
CA GLN A 224 8.77 -9.67 12.30
C GLN A 224 9.19 -9.51 10.84
N VAL A 225 8.75 -10.38 9.95
CA VAL A 225 9.07 -10.33 8.52
C VAL A 225 7.89 -9.71 7.77
N ILE A 226 8.09 -8.54 7.19
CA ILE A 226 7.06 -7.84 6.41
C ILE A 226 7.33 -8.08 4.93
N LEU A 227 6.37 -8.69 4.23
CA LEU A 227 6.41 -8.94 2.79
C LEU A 227 5.60 -7.90 2.02
N VAL A 228 6.21 -7.31 0.98
CA VAL A 228 5.63 -6.23 0.17
C VAL A 228 5.59 -6.66 -1.29
N HIS A 229 4.39 -6.89 -1.84
CA HIS A 229 4.20 -7.35 -3.22
C HIS A 229 4.42 -6.24 -4.27
N GLY A 230 4.52 -6.64 -5.54
CA GLY A 230 4.67 -5.72 -6.67
C GLY A 230 3.35 -5.13 -7.17
N ILE A 231 3.42 -4.44 -8.31
CA ILE A 231 2.23 -3.94 -9.01
C ILE A 231 1.35 -5.10 -9.46
N ASN A 232 0.04 -4.95 -9.38
CA ASN A 232 -0.93 -6.01 -9.69
C ASN A 232 -0.78 -7.28 -8.87
N GLY A 233 0.09 -7.26 -7.86
CA GLY A 233 0.36 -8.37 -6.97
C GLY A 233 -0.64 -8.51 -5.83
N THR A 234 -0.58 -9.63 -5.16
CA THR A 234 -1.27 -9.93 -3.92
C THR A 234 -0.33 -10.70 -2.99
N PRO A 235 -0.66 -10.90 -1.72
CA PRO A 235 0.11 -11.78 -0.84
C PRO A 235 0.35 -13.20 -1.38
N ARG A 236 -0.47 -13.68 -2.32
CA ARG A 236 -0.26 -14.97 -2.99
C ARG A 236 1.03 -15.07 -3.79
N ASP A 237 1.62 -13.96 -4.17
CA ASP A 237 2.91 -13.96 -4.86
C ASP A 237 4.00 -14.61 -3.99
N PHE A 238 3.82 -14.58 -2.67
CA PHE A 238 4.73 -15.17 -1.69
C PHE A 238 4.36 -16.61 -1.27
N ARG A 239 3.52 -17.31 -2.05
CA ARG A 239 3.02 -18.65 -1.75
C ARG A 239 4.11 -19.67 -1.48
N THR A 240 5.22 -19.61 -2.18
CA THR A 240 6.36 -20.51 -1.99
C THR A 240 7.32 -19.98 -0.94
N LEU A 241 7.49 -18.65 -0.85
CA LEU A 241 8.39 -18.01 0.09
C LEU A 241 7.93 -18.19 1.55
N VAL A 242 6.65 -17.94 1.83
CA VAL A 242 6.15 -18.01 3.22
C VAL A 242 6.37 -19.37 3.88
N PRO A 243 6.06 -20.52 3.25
CA PRO A 243 6.34 -21.82 3.83
C PRO A 243 7.84 -22.16 3.97
N SER A 244 8.73 -21.45 3.28
CA SER A 244 10.18 -21.66 3.42
C SER A 244 10.78 -20.99 4.67
N LEU A 245 10.03 -20.10 5.32
CA LEU A 245 10.44 -19.47 6.57
C LEU A 245 10.04 -20.33 7.78
N ASP A 246 10.96 -20.48 8.73
CA ASP A 246 10.69 -21.22 9.97
C ASP A 246 9.64 -20.49 10.83
N PRO A 247 8.42 -21.04 11.00
CA PRO A 247 7.36 -20.39 11.73
C PRO A 247 7.62 -20.32 13.25
N SER A 248 8.60 -21.05 13.76
CA SER A 248 9.02 -20.92 15.17
C SER A 248 9.85 -19.67 15.42
N ARG A 249 10.51 -19.13 14.40
CA ARG A 249 11.43 -17.97 14.47
C ARG A 249 10.84 -16.70 13.89
N TYR A 250 10.01 -16.81 12.87
CA TYR A 250 9.50 -15.70 12.10
C TYR A 250 7.99 -15.51 12.25
N GLN A 251 7.60 -14.28 12.49
CA GLN A 251 6.22 -13.82 12.37
C GLN A 251 6.07 -13.10 11.04
N VAL A 252 5.27 -13.65 10.14
CA VAL A 252 5.09 -13.07 8.81
C VAL A 252 3.93 -12.08 8.80
N TRP A 253 4.18 -10.92 8.20
CA TRP A 253 3.21 -9.89 7.92
C TRP A 253 3.13 -9.64 6.42
N LEU A 254 1.93 -9.45 5.92
CA LEU A 254 1.64 -9.23 4.51
C LEU A 254 1.13 -7.80 4.34
N PHE A 255 1.91 -6.95 3.69
CA PHE A 255 1.43 -5.63 3.31
C PHE A 255 0.64 -5.74 2.01
N TYR A 256 -0.70 -5.65 2.15
CA TYR A 256 -1.65 -5.80 1.04
C TYR A 256 -2.29 -4.46 0.72
N TYR A 257 -2.01 -3.93 -0.45
CA TYR A 257 -2.31 -2.55 -0.79
C TYR A 257 -2.81 -2.40 -2.24
N PRO A 258 -3.63 -1.37 -2.54
CA PRO A 258 -4.05 -1.07 -3.91
C PRO A 258 -2.88 -0.47 -4.68
N SER A 259 -2.26 -1.27 -5.53
CA SER A 259 -1.00 -0.97 -6.18
C SER A 259 -1.07 0.10 -7.29
N GLY A 260 -2.26 0.67 -7.54
CA GLY A 260 -2.44 1.82 -8.43
C GLY A 260 -2.27 3.19 -7.78
N LEU A 261 -2.23 3.27 -6.45
CA LEU A 261 -1.99 4.53 -5.74
C LEU A 261 -0.57 5.05 -5.91
N GLY A 262 -0.35 6.32 -5.61
CA GLY A 262 0.97 6.95 -5.62
C GLY A 262 1.92 6.31 -4.62
N LEU A 263 3.18 6.11 -5.04
CA LEU A 263 4.18 5.40 -4.23
C LEU A 263 4.60 6.17 -2.99
N ASP A 264 4.50 7.51 -2.99
CA ASP A 264 4.73 8.32 -1.80
C ASP A 264 3.72 7.97 -0.70
N GLN A 265 2.42 7.92 -1.04
CA GLN A 265 1.36 7.54 -0.11
C GLN A 265 1.56 6.12 0.42
N LEU A 266 1.79 5.16 -0.48
CA LEU A 266 1.97 3.75 -0.12
C LEU A 266 3.18 3.55 0.80
N GLY A 267 4.29 4.24 0.53
CA GLY A 267 5.49 4.18 1.37
C GLY A 267 5.25 4.72 2.79
N ILE A 268 4.51 5.82 2.93
CA ILE A 268 4.18 6.36 4.25
C ILE A 268 3.23 5.42 5.01
N ILE A 269 2.23 4.83 4.33
CA ILE A 269 1.34 3.84 4.96
C ILE A 269 2.13 2.63 5.44
N LEU A 270 3.07 2.13 4.64
CA LEU A 270 3.96 1.04 5.05
C LEU A 270 4.83 1.45 6.24
N ALA A 271 5.39 2.65 6.26
CA ALA A 271 6.16 3.15 7.40
C ALA A 271 5.34 3.15 8.69
N ARG A 272 4.06 3.56 8.63
CA ARG A 272 3.14 3.49 9.78
C ARG A 272 2.87 2.05 10.21
N ALA A 273 2.74 1.11 9.26
CA ALA A 273 2.58 -0.30 9.59
C ALA A 273 3.84 -0.87 10.29
N VAL A 274 5.03 -0.51 9.81
CA VAL A 274 6.32 -0.88 10.45
C VAL A 274 6.41 -0.28 11.85
N ASP A 275 6.17 1.02 12.00
CA ASP A 275 6.19 1.73 13.29
C ASP A 275 5.26 1.06 14.31
N ARG A 276 4.06 0.72 13.88
CA ARG A 276 3.09 0.03 14.72
C ARG A 276 3.58 -1.35 15.15
N ILE A 277 4.04 -2.19 14.21
CA ILE A 277 4.52 -3.53 14.52
C ILE A 277 5.72 -3.47 15.48
N ALA A 278 6.61 -2.49 15.29
CA ALA A 278 7.79 -2.34 16.13
C ALA A 278 7.47 -1.78 17.51
N SER A 279 6.63 -0.73 17.60
CA SER A 279 6.39 0.02 18.84
C SER A 279 5.39 -0.66 19.78
N GLU A 280 4.30 -1.21 19.26
CA GLU A 280 3.24 -1.80 20.09
C GLU A 280 3.68 -3.12 20.75
N ARG A 281 4.75 -3.72 20.28
CA ARG A 281 5.12 -5.10 20.64
C ARG A 281 6.46 -5.25 21.32
N GLY A 282 7.06 -4.16 21.75
CA GLY A 282 8.26 -4.18 22.61
C GLY A 282 9.52 -4.77 21.96
N SER A 283 9.55 -4.88 20.64
CA SER A 283 10.69 -5.43 19.89
C SER A 283 11.14 -4.49 18.79
N PRO A 284 11.64 -3.27 19.13
CA PRO A 284 11.93 -2.23 18.13
C PRO A 284 13.01 -2.62 17.13
N GLU A 285 13.82 -3.61 17.38
CA GLU A 285 14.99 -3.95 16.56
C GLU A 285 14.88 -5.30 15.84
N ARG A 286 13.67 -5.76 15.52
CA ARG A 286 13.46 -7.11 14.96
C ARG A 286 12.61 -7.14 13.70
N VAL A 287 12.55 -6.07 12.94
CA VAL A 287 11.77 -6.04 11.69
C VAL A 287 12.68 -6.30 10.50
N ALA A 288 12.35 -7.32 9.72
CA ALA A 288 12.91 -7.57 8.40
C ALA A 288 11.91 -7.15 7.31
N LEU A 289 12.36 -6.38 6.33
CA LEU A 289 11.53 -5.90 5.24
C LEU A 289 11.97 -6.57 3.94
N VAL A 290 11.10 -7.38 3.34
CA VAL A 290 11.35 -8.10 2.09
C VAL A 290 10.33 -7.64 1.05
N ALA A 291 10.81 -7.10 -0.06
CA ALA A 291 9.95 -6.45 -1.02
C ALA A 291 10.29 -6.86 -2.46
N HIS A 292 9.26 -7.14 -3.25
CA HIS A 292 9.38 -7.57 -4.64
C HIS A 292 8.93 -6.49 -5.60
N SER A 293 9.67 -6.31 -6.70
CA SER A 293 9.28 -5.44 -7.82
C SER A 293 9.01 -4.00 -7.37
N MET A 294 7.89 -3.40 -7.80
CA MET A 294 7.44 -2.08 -7.35
C MET A 294 7.33 -1.98 -5.82
N GLY A 295 7.04 -3.09 -5.12
CA GLY A 295 7.03 -3.12 -3.66
C GLY A 295 8.36 -2.71 -3.04
N GLY A 296 9.48 -2.93 -3.72
CA GLY A 296 10.79 -2.44 -3.30
C GLY A 296 10.90 -0.91 -3.30
N LEU A 297 10.26 -0.23 -4.25
CA LEU A 297 10.18 1.23 -4.27
C LEU A 297 9.31 1.76 -3.12
N VAL A 298 8.17 1.09 -2.85
CA VAL A 298 7.30 1.38 -1.70
C VAL A 298 8.06 1.20 -0.39
N ALA A 299 8.78 0.09 -0.25
CA ALA A 299 9.61 -0.21 0.92
C ALA A 299 10.72 0.83 1.10
N ARG A 300 11.44 1.18 0.02
CA ARG A 300 12.50 2.20 0.07
C ARG A 300 11.96 3.58 0.46
N ARG A 301 10.73 3.94 0.01
CA ARG A 301 10.05 5.17 0.45
C ARG A 301 9.63 5.10 1.93
N ALA A 302 9.18 3.94 2.40
CA ALA A 302 8.89 3.74 3.82
C ALA A 302 10.14 3.92 4.70
N LEU A 303 11.29 3.44 4.23
CA LEU A 303 12.58 3.64 4.89
C LEU A 303 12.94 5.13 5.00
N ASN A 304 12.73 5.92 3.95
CA ASN A 304 12.94 7.37 4.02
C ASN A 304 12.09 8.01 5.10
N GLU A 305 10.84 7.59 5.23
CA GLU A 305 9.93 8.09 6.25
C GLU A 305 10.39 7.73 7.67
N LEU A 306 10.76 6.48 7.89
CA LEU A 306 11.29 6.01 9.18
C LEU A 306 12.60 6.72 9.57
N CYS A 307 13.50 6.94 8.61
CA CYS A 307 14.72 7.72 8.82
C CYS A 307 14.41 9.16 9.23
N ARG A 308 13.45 9.80 8.55
CA ARG A 308 13.02 11.16 8.86
C ARG A 308 12.43 11.28 10.28
N GLU A 309 11.81 10.23 10.76
CA GLU A 309 11.24 10.15 12.11
C GLU A 309 12.22 9.67 13.19
N GLY A 310 13.48 9.42 12.82
CA GLY A 310 14.50 8.90 13.74
C GLY A 310 14.29 7.44 14.16
N LYS A 311 13.56 6.66 13.35
CA LYS A 311 13.15 5.27 13.62
C LYS A 311 13.79 4.21 12.70
N PRO A 312 14.96 4.45 12.05
CA PRO A 312 15.57 3.43 11.19
C PRO A 312 16.00 2.19 11.96
N HIS A 313 16.26 2.32 13.27
CA HIS A 313 16.69 1.23 14.16
C HIS A 313 15.61 0.13 14.34
N TYR A 314 14.38 0.34 13.91
CA TYR A 314 13.37 -0.72 13.90
C TYR A 314 13.71 -1.86 12.94
N LEU A 315 14.49 -1.55 11.90
CA LEU A 315 14.80 -2.49 10.84
C LEU A 315 16.14 -3.16 11.07
N ARG A 316 16.16 -4.48 10.97
CA ARG A 316 17.37 -5.30 11.00
C ARG A 316 17.94 -5.55 9.63
N VAL A 317 17.09 -5.64 8.63
CA VAL A 317 17.49 -5.91 7.26
C VAL A 317 16.41 -5.44 6.28
N TYR A 318 16.86 -4.98 5.13
CA TYR A 318 16.03 -4.73 3.97
C TYR A 318 16.51 -5.56 2.79
N VAL A 319 15.61 -6.33 2.17
CA VAL A 319 15.88 -7.11 0.96
C VAL A 319 14.92 -6.62 -0.14
N SER A 320 15.48 -6.13 -1.23
CA SER A 320 14.71 -5.82 -2.44
C SER A 320 14.97 -6.85 -3.51
N ILE A 321 13.92 -7.34 -4.14
CA ILE A 321 13.95 -8.39 -5.15
C ILE A 321 13.38 -7.81 -6.45
N ASP A 322 14.16 -7.79 -7.52
CA ASP A 322 13.77 -7.34 -8.87
C ASP A 322 13.13 -5.94 -8.92
N THR A 323 13.61 -5.05 -8.06
CA THR A 323 13.04 -3.71 -7.90
C THR A 323 13.50 -2.76 -9.01
N PRO A 324 12.59 -2.04 -9.70
CA PRO A 324 12.92 -1.12 -10.78
C PRO A 324 13.42 0.25 -10.26
N TYR A 325 14.59 0.30 -9.61
CA TYR A 325 15.15 1.55 -9.06
C TYR A 325 15.47 2.62 -10.10
N GLY A 326 15.82 2.21 -11.32
CA GLY A 326 16.02 3.10 -12.46
C GLY A 326 14.73 3.48 -13.19
N GLY A 327 13.61 2.86 -12.79
CA GLY A 327 12.32 3.05 -13.41
C GLY A 327 12.09 2.20 -14.66
N VAL A 328 10.94 2.38 -15.29
CA VAL A 328 10.47 1.61 -16.45
C VAL A 328 10.38 2.52 -17.67
N GLU A 329 11.25 2.30 -18.65
CA GLU A 329 11.38 3.14 -19.87
C GLU A 329 10.11 3.15 -20.74
N SER A 330 9.44 2.01 -20.89
CA SER A 330 8.21 1.95 -21.68
C SER A 330 7.10 2.81 -21.11
N VAL A 331 6.99 2.87 -19.78
CA VAL A 331 6.05 3.72 -19.05
C VAL A 331 6.42 5.19 -19.23
N SER A 332 7.72 5.54 -19.13
CA SER A 332 8.21 6.89 -19.41
C SER A 332 7.78 7.38 -20.80
N GLY A 333 7.87 6.52 -21.81
CA GLY A 333 7.38 6.82 -23.15
C GLY A 333 5.86 7.07 -23.21
N ALA A 334 5.06 6.37 -22.43
CA ALA A 334 3.61 6.58 -22.34
C ALA A 334 3.27 7.92 -21.65
N VAL A 335 3.95 8.22 -20.55
CA VAL A 335 3.82 9.52 -19.84
C VAL A 335 4.13 10.68 -20.77
N LYS A 336 5.26 10.63 -21.49
CA LYS A 336 5.66 11.68 -22.45
C LYS A 336 4.65 11.90 -23.58
N ARG A 337 3.87 10.90 -23.95
CA ARG A 337 2.79 11.00 -24.95
C ARG A 337 1.48 11.48 -24.37
N GLY A 338 1.41 11.81 -23.07
CA GLY A 338 0.19 12.23 -22.40
C GLY A 338 -0.86 11.11 -22.26
N THR A 339 -0.42 9.85 -22.27
CA THR A 339 -1.31 8.72 -21.97
C THR A 339 -1.77 8.80 -20.52
N GLU A 340 -3.07 8.73 -20.29
CA GLU A 340 -3.62 8.69 -18.94
C GLU A 340 -3.23 7.36 -18.27
N LEU A 341 -2.51 7.47 -17.17
CA LEU A 341 -1.97 6.33 -16.41
C LEU A 341 -2.40 6.43 -14.96
N VAL A 342 -2.42 5.28 -14.27
CA VAL A 342 -2.59 5.27 -12.81
C VAL A 342 -1.35 5.88 -12.13
N PRO A 343 -1.49 6.48 -10.94
CA PRO A 343 -0.40 7.19 -10.25
C PRO A 343 0.87 6.38 -10.08
N SER A 344 0.76 5.13 -9.64
CA SER A 344 1.93 4.26 -9.46
C SER A 344 2.74 4.05 -10.75
N TRP A 345 2.07 4.00 -11.91
CA TRP A 345 2.77 3.91 -13.19
C TRP A 345 3.51 5.20 -13.54
N VAL A 346 2.95 6.35 -13.19
CA VAL A 346 3.66 7.63 -13.33
C VAL A 346 4.90 7.66 -12.46
N ASP A 347 4.79 7.17 -11.23
CA ASP A 347 5.90 7.14 -10.26
C ASP A 347 7.01 6.17 -10.67
N VAL A 348 6.68 4.99 -11.23
CA VAL A 348 7.70 4.03 -11.70
C VAL A 348 8.30 4.39 -13.05
N ALA A 349 7.82 5.43 -13.74
CA ALA A 349 8.40 5.85 -15.01
C ALA A 349 9.86 6.25 -14.83
N ALA A 350 10.73 5.84 -15.76
CA ALA A 350 12.14 6.22 -15.72
C ALA A 350 12.29 7.74 -15.77
N GLY A 351 13.04 8.30 -14.81
CA GLY A 351 13.24 9.73 -14.64
C GLY A 351 12.07 10.47 -13.97
N SER A 352 11.14 9.75 -13.35
CA SER A 352 10.03 10.37 -12.61
C SER A 352 10.52 11.23 -11.45
N PRO A 353 9.76 12.26 -11.03
CA PRO A 353 10.05 13.03 -9.83
C PRO A 353 10.11 12.16 -8.57
N PHE A 354 9.27 11.12 -8.47
CA PHE A 354 9.30 10.17 -7.37
C PHE A 354 10.65 9.47 -7.26
N LEU A 355 11.14 8.83 -8.33
CA LEU A 355 12.44 8.14 -8.33
C LEU A 355 13.62 9.08 -8.07
N THR A 356 13.50 10.34 -8.48
CA THR A 356 14.52 11.36 -8.18
C THR A 356 14.55 11.66 -6.69
N ARG A 357 13.40 11.88 -6.04
CA ARG A 357 13.32 12.15 -4.60
C ARG A 357 13.68 10.94 -3.74
N LEU A 358 13.38 9.73 -4.21
CA LEU A 358 13.57 8.49 -3.46
C LEU A 358 15.02 8.34 -2.94
N HIS A 359 15.99 8.73 -3.75
CA HIS A 359 17.42 8.62 -3.43
C HIS A 359 18.06 9.90 -2.89
N GLN A 360 17.29 10.96 -2.61
CA GLN A 360 17.80 12.17 -1.97
C GLN A 360 18.13 11.96 -0.49
N THR A 361 17.42 11.03 0.17
CA THR A 361 17.70 10.60 1.53
C THR A 361 18.43 9.26 1.47
N PRO A 362 19.74 9.20 1.76
CA PRO A 362 20.47 7.93 1.76
C PRO A 362 19.99 7.02 2.90
N LEU A 363 20.10 5.72 2.70
CA LEU A 363 19.87 4.75 3.77
C LEU A 363 20.95 4.86 4.85
N PRO A 364 20.62 4.59 6.13
CA PRO A 364 21.60 4.46 7.19
C PRO A 364 22.64 3.38 6.83
N LYS A 365 23.91 3.67 7.08
CA LYS A 365 25.01 2.76 6.75
C LYS A 365 25.01 1.46 7.58
N ASP A 366 24.37 1.51 8.73
CA ASP A 366 24.18 0.39 9.65
C ASP A 366 22.96 -0.47 9.35
N LEU A 367 22.09 -0.05 8.42
CA LEU A 367 20.99 -0.87 7.93
C LEU A 367 21.48 -1.77 6.79
N PRO A 368 21.60 -3.10 6.99
CA PRO A 368 21.91 -4.02 5.91
C PRO A 368 20.84 -3.96 4.82
N PHE A 369 21.25 -3.55 3.63
CA PHE A 369 20.42 -3.53 2.43
C PHE A 369 20.96 -4.53 1.41
N HIS A 370 20.16 -5.54 1.06
CA HIS A 370 20.50 -6.56 0.07
C HIS A 370 19.69 -6.35 -1.19
N LEU A 371 20.37 -6.05 -2.29
CA LEU A 371 19.79 -5.83 -3.59
C LEU A 371 19.87 -7.12 -4.41
N TRP A 372 18.72 -7.76 -4.63
CA TRP A 372 18.59 -8.96 -5.45
C TRP A 372 18.01 -8.62 -6.81
N PHE A 373 18.58 -9.21 -7.86
CA PHE A 373 18.18 -8.93 -9.22
C PHE A 373 18.11 -10.19 -10.07
N GLY A 374 17.09 -10.27 -10.92
CA GLY A 374 16.90 -11.33 -11.91
C GLY A 374 17.66 -11.04 -13.21
N TRP A 375 18.22 -12.08 -13.81
CA TRP A 375 18.95 -11.97 -15.07
C TRP A 375 18.75 -13.22 -15.94
N GLY A 376 19.27 -13.18 -17.18
CA GLY A 376 19.26 -14.31 -18.09
C GLY A 376 18.02 -14.46 -18.93
N GLN A 377 17.00 -13.65 -18.71
CA GLN A 377 15.79 -13.62 -19.54
C GLN A 377 15.92 -12.52 -20.58
N GLN A 378 15.37 -12.78 -21.78
CA GLN A 378 15.18 -11.71 -22.75
C GLN A 378 14.05 -10.81 -22.27
N SER A 379 14.36 -9.54 -22.07
CA SER A 379 13.34 -8.56 -21.72
C SER A 379 12.25 -8.51 -22.80
N ALA A 380 11.01 -8.30 -22.37
CA ALA A 380 9.89 -7.96 -23.26
C ALA A 380 10.15 -6.74 -24.16
N TYR A 381 11.20 -5.97 -23.89
CA TYR A 381 11.66 -4.83 -24.70
C TYR A 381 12.44 -5.22 -25.97
N GLY A 382 12.68 -6.51 -26.20
CA GLY A 382 13.36 -7.03 -27.38
C GLY A 382 14.81 -7.46 -27.16
N PRO A 383 15.44 -8.02 -28.20
CA PRO A 383 16.82 -8.50 -28.12
C PRO A 383 17.79 -7.35 -27.80
N GLY A 384 18.65 -7.57 -26.81
CA GLY A 384 19.65 -6.60 -26.35
C GLY A 384 19.36 -5.97 -24.98
N PHE A 385 18.19 -6.22 -24.38
CA PHE A 385 17.88 -5.77 -23.01
C PHE A 385 17.87 -6.99 -22.06
N ALA A 386 18.98 -7.23 -21.40
CA ALA A 386 19.07 -8.26 -20.38
C ALA A 386 18.29 -7.84 -19.12
N GLY A 387 17.69 -8.81 -18.44
CA GLY A 387 16.94 -8.62 -17.19
C GLY A 387 16.26 -9.90 -16.77
N ASP A 388 15.20 -9.76 -15.99
CA ASP A 388 14.34 -10.84 -15.49
C ASP A 388 13.13 -11.17 -16.39
N GLY A 389 13.07 -10.56 -17.58
CA GLY A 389 11.95 -10.64 -18.51
C GLY A 389 10.97 -9.48 -18.40
N THR A 390 10.89 -8.82 -17.27
CA THR A 390 9.99 -7.67 -17.00
C THR A 390 10.78 -6.38 -16.78
N ILE A 391 11.78 -6.40 -15.91
CA ILE A 391 12.60 -5.24 -15.56
C ILE A 391 14.02 -5.43 -16.12
N THR A 392 14.56 -4.39 -16.73
CA THR A 392 15.91 -4.43 -17.29
C THR A 392 16.97 -4.38 -16.18
N LEU A 393 18.12 -5.02 -16.41
CA LEU A 393 19.27 -4.95 -15.48
C LEU A 393 19.68 -3.52 -15.14
N PRO A 394 19.78 -2.57 -16.09
CA PRO A 394 20.11 -1.18 -15.75
C PRO A 394 19.10 -0.53 -14.80
N SER A 395 17.83 -0.95 -14.85
CA SER A 395 16.80 -0.46 -13.93
C SER A 395 16.92 -1.10 -12.55
N GLN A 396 17.09 -2.42 -12.48
CA GLN A 396 17.28 -3.14 -11.21
C GLN A 396 18.57 -2.70 -10.50
N LEU A 397 19.64 -2.52 -11.28
CA LEU A 397 20.97 -2.12 -10.84
C LEU A 397 21.22 -0.62 -11.03
N ASP A 398 20.27 0.23 -10.67
CA ASP A 398 20.49 1.67 -10.65
C ASP A 398 21.66 2.02 -9.73
N ARG A 399 22.56 2.89 -10.19
CA ARG A 399 23.79 3.22 -9.46
C ARG A 399 23.56 3.77 -8.07
N ARG A 400 22.44 4.47 -7.85
CA ARG A 400 22.07 5.02 -6.54
C ARG A 400 21.72 3.91 -5.56
N ALA A 401 20.94 2.92 -6.02
CA ALA A 401 20.60 1.75 -5.21
C ALA A 401 21.82 0.86 -4.94
N GLN A 402 22.70 0.67 -5.94
CA GLN A 402 23.95 -0.05 -5.76
C GLN A 402 24.87 0.61 -4.70
N ALA A 403 24.93 1.94 -4.69
CA ALA A 403 25.76 2.69 -3.73
C ALA A 403 25.27 2.56 -2.27
N GLU A 404 23.98 2.25 -2.07
CA GLU A 404 23.36 2.02 -0.76
C GLU A 404 23.40 0.56 -0.34
N ALA A 405 23.56 -0.38 -1.28
CA ALA A 405 23.45 -1.81 -1.01
C ALA A 405 24.68 -2.33 -0.25
N THR A 406 24.43 -3.11 0.80
CA THR A 406 25.45 -3.87 1.53
C THR A 406 25.96 -5.05 0.70
N SER A 407 25.05 -5.69 -0.05
CA SER A 407 25.40 -6.75 -1.00
C SER A 407 24.44 -6.78 -2.18
N MET A 408 24.90 -7.36 -3.28
CA MET A 408 24.13 -7.59 -4.49
C MET A 408 24.20 -9.06 -4.86
N SER A 409 23.04 -9.67 -5.18
CA SER A 409 22.96 -11.07 -5.61
C SER A 409 22.12 -11.20 -6.88
N GLY A 410 22.65 -11.87 -7.89
CA GLY A 410 22.02 -12.11 -9.17
C GLY A 410 21.47 -13.54 -9.28
N TRP A 411 20.24 -13.66 -9.79
CA TRP A 411 19.53 -14.92 -9.95
C TRP A 411 19.16 -15.13 -11.41
N GLY A 412 19.46 -16.31 -11.95
CA GLY A 412 19.16 -16.67 -13.35
C GLY A 412 17.68 -17.01 -13.56
N ASP A 413 16.78 -16.14 -13.11
CA ASP A 413 15.35 -16.41 -13.03
C ASP A 413 14.49 -15.31 -13.68
N THR A 414 13.20 -15.60 -13.83
CA THR A 414 12.20 -14.63 -14.27
C THR A 414 11.77 -13.73 -13.12
N HIS A 415 11.15 -12.60 -13.46
CA HIS A 415 10.66 -11.59 -12.51
C HIS A 415 9.82 -12.14 -11.35
N VAL A 416 9.03 -13.17 -11.58
CA VAL A 416 8.22 -13.83 -10.54
C VAL A 416 8.83 -15.16 -10.11
N GLY A 417 9.60 -15.80 -10.98
CA GLY A 417 10.23 -17.10 -10.73
C GLY A 417 11.15 -17.10 -9.52
N ILE A 418 11.90 -16.01 -9.33
CA ILE A 418 12.80 -15.80 -8.18
C ILE A 418 12.12 -16.02 -6.82
N LEU A 419 10.83 -15.69 -6.70
CA LEU A 419 10.03 -15.88 -5.48
C LEU A 419 9.74 -17.36 -5.16
N SER A 420 10.07 -18.27 -6.09
CA SER A 420 9.89 -19.71 -5.97
C SER A 420 11.17 -20.52 -6.22
N ASP A 421 12.28 -19.86 -6.58
CA ASP A 421 13.56 -20.55 -6.78
C ASP A 421 14.09 -21.08 -5.44
N PRO A 422 14.32 -22.40 -5.31
CA PRO A 422 14.74 -22.99 -4.04
C PRO A 422 16.05 -22.42 -3.48
N LYS A 423 16.99 -22.03 -4.37
CA LYS A 423 18.28 -21.45 -3.93
C LYS A 423 18.11 -20.01 -3.45
N ALA A 424 17.24 -19.24 -4.11
CA ALA A 424 16.90 -17.91 -3.66
C ALA A 424 16.19 -17.94 -2.31
N LEU A 425 15.25 -18.87 -2.12
CA LEU A 425 14.54 -19.06 -0.85
C LEU A 425 15.48 -19.48 0.29
N GLU A 426 16.39 -20.42 0.04
CA GLU A 426 17.41 -20.84 1.00
C GLU A 426 18.35 -19.67 1.35
N ALA A 427 18.80 -18.91 0.36
CA ALA A 427 19.63 -17.73 0.58
C ALA A 427 18.92 -16.66 1.38
N LEU A 428 17.61 -16.44 1.15
CA LEU A 428 16.81 -15.51 1.94
C LEU A 428 16.69 -15.94 3.40
N ALA A 429 16.39 -17.22 3.65
CA ALA A 429 16.33 -17.76 5.00
C ALA A 429 17.67 -17.59 5.74
N ASN A 430 18.79 -17.96 5.10
CA ASN A 430 20.12 -17.79 5.67
C ASN A 430 20.46 -16.31 5.96
N LEU A 431 20.06 -15.40 5.08
CA LEU A 431 20.26 -13.96 5.24
C LEU A 431 19.46 -13.41 6.42
N LEU A 432 18.18 -13.78 6.52
CA LEU A 432 17.33 -13.39 7.65
C LEU A 432 17.88 -13.96 8.97
N ASP A 433 18.34 -15.19 8.97
CA ASP A 433 18.97 -15.82 10.12
C ASP A 433 20.22 -15.06 10.58
N ALA A 434 21.11 -14.74 9.66
CA ALA A 434 22.33 -13.99 9.96
C ALA A 434 22.04 -12.57 10.51
N ALA A 435 21.09 -11.88 9.89
CA ALA A 435 20.70 -10.51 10.30
C ALA A 435 20.04 -10.48 11.68
N THR A 436 19.38 -11.56 12.11
CA THR A 436 18.56 -11.58 13.33
C THR A 436 19.22 -12.30 14.51
N THR A 437 20.25 -13.12 14.27
CA THR A 437 21.04 -13.80 15.31
C THR A 437 22.32 -13.06 15.69
N GLY A 438 22.79 -12.13 14.87
CA GLY A 438 23.92 -11.25 15.19
C GLY A 438 23.62 -10.41 16.42
N LYS A 439 24.46 -10.46 17.46
CA LYS A 439 24.44 -9.51 18.57
C LYS A 439 24.65 -8.09 18.01
N PRO A 440 24.02 -7.08 18.66
CA PRO A 440 24.27 -5.68 18.31
C PRO A 440 25.74 -5.32 18.43
#